data_96e1861fa5e0e5e8ea9911e5c0f2f1c0
#
_entry.id   96e1861fa5e0e5e8ea9911e5c0f2f1c0
#
_cell.length_a   1.000
_cell.length_b   1.000
_cell.length_c   1.000
_cell.angle_alpha   90.00
_cell.angle_beta   90.00
_cell.angle_gamma   90.00
#
_symmetry.space_group_name_H-M   'P 1'
#
loop_
_entity.id
_entity.type
_entity.pdbx_description
1 polymer ?
#
loop_
_entity_poly.entity_id
_entity_poly.type
_entity_poly.pdbx_seq_one_letter_code
_entity_poly.pdbx_strand_id
1 'polypeptide(L)'
;MKIRLEGGLLYVTADLIYKSLTLKLTEVILDTGSAATLFSVEEVSKLGLVPEPADPIRRVRGVGGSEFVFSKRLDKLSLGDLALEDFPVQIGAMDYGFPIQGLIGLDFLMQAGAVINLEKLEIH
;
A
#
# COMPACT_ATOMS: atom_id res chain seq x y z
N MET A 1 -14.44 8.09 0.24
CA MET A 1 -13.76 7.56 1.43
C MET A 1 -13.00 8.68 2.11
N LYS A 2 -13.05 8.74 3.41
CA LYS A 2 -12.36 9.78 4.19
C LYS A 2 -10.86 9.54 4.29
N ILE A 3 -10.12 10.64 4.26
CA ILE A 3 -8.68 10.66 4.51
C ILE A 3 -8.46 11.26 5.90
N ARG A 4 -7.59 10.64 6.70
CA ARG A 4 -7.20 11.14 8.02
C ARG A 4 -5.87 11.86 7.90
N LEU A 5 -5.80 13.12 8.32
CA LEU A 5 -4.58 13.91 8.34
C LEU A 5 -3.96 13.87 9.74
N GLU A 6 -2.76 13.33 9.85
CA GLU A 6 -2.01 13.27 11.10
C GLU A 6 -0.52 13.50 10.82
N GLY A 7 0.12 14.40 11.57
CA GLY A 7 1.54 14.66 11.42
C GLY A 7 1.96 15.09 10.02
N GLY A 8 1.07 15.74 9.28
CA GLY A 8 1.34 16.13 7.90
C GLY A 8 1.25 15.00 6.87
N LEU A 9 0.76 13.84 7.26
CA LEU A 9 0.59 12.69 6.37
C LEU A 9 -0.88 12.34 6.20
N LEU A 10 -1.22 11.83 5.03
CA LEU A 10 -2.58 11.44 4.66
C LEU A 10 -2.73 9.93 4.84
N TYR A 11 -3.59 9.51 5.78
CA TYR A 11 -3.85 8.10 6.08
C TYR A 11 -5.18 7.65 5.52
N VAL A 12 -5.19 6.44 5.02
CA VAL A 12 -6.40 5.77 4.53
C VAL A 12 -6.45 4.34 5.07
N THR A 13 -7.63 3.73 4.97
CA THR A 13 -7.81 2.32 5.26
C THR A 13 -7.76 1.54 3.95
N ALA A 14 -6.97 0.50 3.91
CA ALA A 14 -6.85 -0.39 2.76
C ALA A 14 -7.31 -1.80 3.14
N ASP A 15 -8.04 -2.44 2.23
CA ASP A 15 -8.42 -3.84 2.36
C ASP A 15 -7.63 -4.67 1.35
N LEU A 16 -6.88 -5.65 1.86
CA LEU A 16 -6.06 -6.55 1.06
C LEU A 16 -6.71 -7.93 1.08
N ILE A 17 -6.94 -8.48 -0.09
CA ILE A 17 -7.52 -9.82 -0.24
C ILE A 17 -6.51 -10.73 -0.93
N TYR A 18 -6.21 -11.86 -0.29
CA TYR A 18 -5.29 -12.85 -0.81
C TYR A 18 -5.79 -14.25 -0.42
N LYS A 19 -6.00 -15.11 -1.41
CA LYS A 19 -6.47 -16.50 -1.22
C LYS A 19 -7.66 -16.59 -0.27
N SER A 20 -8.66 -15.77 -0.51
CA SER A 20 -9.91 -15.69 0.25
C SER A 20 -9.79 -15.13 1.67
N LEU A 21 -8.60 -14.67 2.08
CA LEU A 21 -8.40 -14.00 3.35
C LEU A 21 -8.40 -12.48 3.11
N THR A 22 -8.99 -11.74 4.04
CA THR A 22 -9.03 -10.27 4.00
C THR A 22 -8.26 -9.71 5.18
N LEU A 23 -7.42 -8.73 4.90
CA LEU A 23 -6.69 -7.96 5.91
C LEU A 23 -7.03 -6.49 5.75
N LYS A 24 -7.54 -5.88 6.81
CA LYS A 24 -7.83 -4.44 6.84
C LYS A 24 -6.70 -3.72 7.55
N LEU A 25 -6.08 -2.76 6.87
CA LEU A 25 -5.00 -1.95 7.41
C LEU A 25 -5.45 -0.50 7.50
N THR A 26 -5.34 0.11 8.69
CA THR A 26 -5.82 1.47 8.94
C THR A 26 -4.71 2.52 8.91
N GLU A 27 -3.45 2.10 9.02
CA GLU A 27 -2.29 3.00 9.03
C GLU A 27 -1.55 2.94 7.69
N VAL A 28 -2.26 3.25 6.61
CA VAL A 28 -1.72 3.24 5.25
C VAL A 28 -1.67 4.67 4.73
N ILE A 29 -0.52 5.08 4.21
CA ILE A 29 -0.29 6.44 3.75
C ILE A 29 -0.55 6.55 2.25
N LEU A 30 -1.19 7.65 1.82
CA LEU A 30 -1.24 8.04 0.41
C LEU A 30 0.08 8.72 0.08
N ASP A 31 0.84 8.17 -0.86
CA ASP A 31 2.16 8.69 -1.20
C ASP A 31 2.34 8.80 -2.72
N THR A 32 2.02 9.97 -3.26
CA THR A 32 2.18 10.24 -4.69
C THR A 32 3.65 10.36 -5.10
N GLY A 33 4.56 10.42 -4.14
CA GLY A 33 6.00 10.41 -4.39
C GLY A 33 6.59 9.01 -4.53
N SER A 34 5.79 7.96 -4.31
CA SER A 34 6.23 6.58 -4.49
C SER A 34 5.70 6.01 -5.80
N ALA A 35 6.59 5.42 -6.59
CA ALA A 35 6.19 4.77 -7.85
C ALA A 35 5.40 3.48 -7.61
N ALA A 36 5.60 2.84 -6.47
CA ALA A 36 5.02 1.54 -6.15
C ALA A 36 4.24 1.57 -4.84
N THR A 37 3.25 0.67 -4.73
CA THR A 37 2.50 0.43 -3.50
C THR A 37 3.24 -0.60 -2.68
N LEU A 38 3.46 -0.30 -1.40
CA LEU A 38 4.24 -1.12 -0.48
C LEU A 38 3.43 -1.46 0.76
N PHE A 39 3.64 -2.68 1.27
CA PHE A 39 3.06 -3.09 2.56
C PHE A 39 4.13 -3.69 3.45
N SER A 40 3.94 -3.56 4.76
CA SER A 40 4.82 -4.10 5.77
C SER A 40 4.82 -5.63 5.74
N VAL A 41 6.00 -6.24 5.72
CA VAL A 41 6.14 -7.70 5.76
C VAL A 41 5.50 -8.29 7.02
N GLU A 42 5.55 -7.59 8.15
CA GLU A 42 4.92 -8.05 9.38
C GLU A 42 3.40 -8.11 9.25
N GLU A 43 2.80 -7.12 8.61
CA GLU A 43 1.35 -7.06 8.44
C GLU A 43 0.85 -8.11 7.46
N VAL A 44 1.47 -8.21 6.28
CA VAL A 44 0.98 -9.12 5.25
C VAL A 44 1.29 -10.59 5.53
N SER A 45 2.20 -10.88 6.47
CA SER A 45 2.42 -12.25 6.93
C SER A 45 1.15 -12.86 7.51
N LYS A 46 0.25 -12.03 8.02
CA LYS A 46 -1.07 -12.46 8.54
C LYS A 46 -1.95 -13.06 7.44
N LEU A 47 -1.67 -12.74 6.17
CA LEU A 47 -2.35 -13.32 4.99
C LEU A 47 -1.62 -14.54 4.44
N GLY A 48 -0.50 -14.93 5.05
CA GLY A 48 0.35 -15.97 4.51
C GLY A 48 1.27 -15.48 3.38
N LEU A 49 1.36 -14.17 3.17
CA LEU A 49 2.28 -13.59 2.20
C LEU A 49 3.67 -13.51 2.83
N VAL A 50 4.52 -14.46 2.46
CA VAL A 50 5.90 -14.54 2.96
C VAL A 50 6.86 -14.63 1.77
N PRO A 51 8.13 -14.22 1.94
CA PRO A 51 9.10 -14.34 0.86
C PRO A 51 9.28 -15.79 0.45
N GLU A 52 9.34 -16.00 -0.88
CA GLU A 52 9.58 -17.31 -1.48
C GLU A 52 10.77 -17.20 -2.43
N PRO A 53 11.52 -18.30 -2.68
CA PRO A 53 12.72 -18.22 -3.50
C PRO A 53 12.51 -17.68 -4.92
N ALA A 54 11.31 -17.88 -5.47
CA ALA A 54 10.99 -17.44 -6.84
C ALA A 54 10.48 -15.99 -6.90
N ASP A 55 10.29 -15.34 -5.76
CA ASP A 55 9.77 -13.97 -5.77
C ASP A 55 10.78 -12.98 -6.34
N PRO A 56 10.35 -12.08 -7.23
CA PRO A 56 11.23 -11.00 -7.67
C PRO A 56 11.65 -10.11 -6.51
N ILE A 57 12.93 -9.79 -6.44
CA ILE A 57 13.47 -8.82 -5.49
C ILE A 57 13.72 -7.54 -6.28
N ARG A 58 13.23 -6.42 -5.77
CA ARG A 58 13.34 -5.12 -6.41
C ARG A 58 13.89 -4.10 -5.46
N ARG A 59 14.44 -3.03 -6.04
CA ARG A 59 14.86 -1.85 -5.31
C ARG A 59 13.86 -0.75 -5.62
N VAL A 60 13.15 -0.30 -4.59
CA VAL A 60 12.15 0.76 -4.72
C VAL A 60 12.73 2.06 -4.21
N ARG A 61 12.55 3.13 -4.99
CA ARG A 61 13.02 4.47 -4.64
C ARG A 61 11.85 5.39 -4.37
N GLY A 62 12.01 6.24 -3.36
CA GLY A 62 11.11 7.33 -3.05
C GLY A 62 11.90 8.53 -2.55
N VAL A 63 11.21 9.59 -2.13
CA VAL A 63 11.85 10.80 -1.63
C VAL A 63 12.71 10.51 -0.39
N GLY A 64 12.31 9.55 0.45
CA GLY A 64 13.03 9.16 1.65
C GLY A 64 14.18 8.19 1.44
N GLY A 65 14.52 7.81 0.19
CA GLY A 65 15.59 6.87 -0.10
C GLY A 65 15.13 5.65 -0.89
N SER A 66 15.81 4.51 -0.69
CA SER A 66 15.48 3.26 -1.37
C SER A 66 15.53 2.09 -0.40
N GLU A 67 14.76 1.05 -0.70
CA GLU A 67 14.80 -0.20 0.06
C GLU A 67 14.64 -1.40 -0.88
N PHE A 68 15.09 -2.57 -0.44
CA PHE A 68 14.85 -3.81 -1.15
C PHE A 68 13.55 -4.42 -0.70
N VAL A 69 12.77 -4.86 -1.67
CA VAL A 69 11.42 -5.41 -1.45
C VAL A 69 11.26 -6.66 -2.31
N PHE A 70 10.31 -7.51 -1.93
CA PHE A 70 9.89 -8.59 -2.81
C PHE A 70 8.47 -8.31 -3.32
N SER A 71 8.15 -8.85 -4.49
CA SER A 71 6.85 -8.60 -5.14
C SER A 71 5.90 -9.76 -4.93
N LYS A 72 4.65 -9.44 -4.63
CA LYS A 72 3.54 -10.39 -4.54
C LYS A 72 2.33 -9.81 -5.25
N ARG A 73 1.45 -10.67 -5.74
CA ARG A 73 0.18 -10.22 -6.32
C ARG A 73 -0.95 -10.48 -5.33
N LEU A 74 -1.70 -9.43 -5.04
CA LEU A 74 -2.94 -9.56 -4.27
C LEU A 74 -4.08 -9.92 -5.21
N ASP A 75 -5.03 -10.71 -4.74
CA ASP A 75 -6.24 -10.96 -5.52
C ASP A 75 -7.05 -9.67 -5.69
N LYS A 76 -7.03 -8.81 -4.68
CA LYS A 76 -7.70 -7.52 -4.74
C LYS A 76 -7.09 -6.55 -3.72
N LEU A 77 -6.97 -5.30 -4.11
CA LEU A 77 -6.62 -4.20 -3.23
C LEU A 77 -7.69 -3.13 -3.37
N SER A 78 -8.27 -2.69 -2.26
CA SER A 78 -9.31 -1.66 -2.31
C SER A 78 -9.12 -0.56 -1.27
N LEU A 79 -9.50 0.65 -1.68
CA LEU A 79 -9.61 1.84 -0.83
C LEU A 79 -11.03 2.36 -1.02
N GLY A 80 -11.93 2.06 -0.10
CA GLY A 80 -13.34 2.39 -0.30
C GLY A 80 -13.87 1.74 -1.57
N ASP A 81 -14.40 2.55 -2.49
CA ASP A 81 -14.94 2.08 -3.77
C ASP A 81 -13.89 1.91 -4.86
N LEU A 82 -12.67 2.37 -4.64
CA LEU A 82 -11.55 2.16 -5.56
C LEU A 82 -10.99 0.77 -5.34
N ALA A 83 -10.97 -0.04 -6.38
CA ALA A 83 -10.49 -1.42 -6.25
C ALA A 83 -9.78 -1.88 -7.53
N LEU A 84 -8.69 -2.63 -7.35
CA LEU A 84 -7.97 -3.27 -8.45
C LEU A 84 -7.79 -4.74 -8.11
N GLU A 85 -8.11 -5.60 -9.08
CA GLU A 85 -7.92 -7.04 -8.96
C GLU A 85 -6.56 -7.44 -9.53
N ASP A 86 -6.00 -8.55 -9.02
CA ASP A 86 -4.73 -9.10 -9.48
C ASP A 86 -3.64 -8.03 -9.52
N PHE A 87 -3.47 -7.32 -8.42
CA PHE A 87 -2.60 -6.15 -8.36
C PHE A 87 -1.26 -6.48 -7.71
N PRO A 88 -0.13 -6.19 -8.37
CA PRO A 88 1.19 -6.44 -7.80
C PRO A 88 1.53 -5.38 -6.74
N VAL A 89 1.98 -5.84 -5.58
CA VAL A 89 2.44 -4.97 -4.50
C VAL A 89 3.86 -5.35 -4.10
N GLN A 90 4.56 -4.40 -3.50
CA GLN A 90 5.88 -4.62 -2.97
C GLN A 90 5.78 -4.82 -1.46
N ILE A 91 6.56 -5.75 -0.93
CA ILE A 91 6.56 -6.10 0.49
C ILE A 91 7.94 -5.82 1.05
N GLY A 92 8.00 -5.01 2.10
CA GLY A 92 9.27 -4.60 2.69
C GLY A 92 9.16 -4.35 4.19
N ALA A 93 10.27 -3.98 4.80
CA ALA A 93 10.34 -3.75 6.23
C ALA A 93 9.56 -2.52 6.70
N MET A 94 9.51 -1.47 5.88
CA MET A 94 8.79 -0.23 6.16
C MET A 94 9.16 0.40 7.51
N ASP A 95 10.43 0.48 7.81
CA ASP A 95 10.94 1.06 9.04
C ASP A 95 11.20 2.55 8.82
N TYR A 96 10.21 3.38 9.14
CA TYR A 96 10.26 4.84 8.94
C TYR A 96 10.33 5.60 10.26
N GLY A 97 10.54 4.90 11.39
CA GLY A 97 10.63 5.54 12.70
C GLY A 97 9.27 5.86 13.33
N PHE A 98 8.17 5.51 12.70
CA PHE A 98 6.81 5.61 13.23
C PHE A 98 5.94 4.48 12.67
N PRO A 99 4.82 4.15 13.34
CA PRO A 99 3.97 3.05 12.90
C PRO A 99 3.33 3.34 11.53
N ILE A 100 3.65 2.50 10.54
CA ILE A 100 3.07 2.55 9.22
C ILE A 100 2.91 1.12 8.72
N GLN A 101 1.74 0.78 8.20
CA GLN A 101 1.45 -0.56 7.73
C GLN A 101 1.63 -0.72 6.23
N GLY A 102 1.60 0.39 5.52
CA GLY A 102 1.76 0.40 4.08
C GLY A 102 1.69 1.80 3.51
N LEU A 103 1.96 1.90 2.22
CA LEU A 103 1.73 3.12 1.46
C LEU A 103 1.13 2.78 0.10
N ILE A 104 0.23 3.64 -0.35
CA ILE A 104 -0.38 3.55 -1.66
C ILE A 104 0.36 4.50 -2.59
N GLY A 105 1.01 3.95 -3.60
CA GLY A 105 1.80 4.72 -4.55
C GLY A 105 1.04 5.09 -5.81
N LEU A 106 1.75 5.74 -6.73
CA LEU A 106 1.17 6.19 -7.99
C LEU A 106 0.64 5.05 -8.85
N ASP A 107 1.24 3.86 -8.76
CA ASP A 107 0.80 2.70 -9.55
C ASP A 107 -0.68 2.37 -9.29
N PHE A 108 -1.08 2.30 -8.03
CA PHE A 108 -2.49 2.07 -7.67
C PHE A 108 -3.35 3.27 -8.01
N LEU A 109 -2.91 4.46 -7.61
CA LEU A 109 -3.72 5.68 -7.76
C LEU A 109 -4.05 5.97 -9.22
N MET A 110 -3.09 5.80 -10.12
CA MET A 110 -3.30 6.04 -11.54
C MET A 110 -4.18 4.96 -12.18
N GLN A 111 -3.94 3.69 -11.87
CA GLN A 111 -4.75 2.61 -12.44
C GLN A 111 -6.18 2.64 -11.96
N ALA A 112 -6.42 2.99 -10.72
CA ALA A 112 -7.76 3.12 -10.16
C ALA A 112 -8.47 4.42 -10.58
N GLY A 113 -7.75 5.35 -11.20
CA GLY A 113 -8.31 6.64 -11.57
C GLY A 113 -8.68 7.48 -10.35
N ALA A 114 -7.88 7.42 -9.30
CA ALA A 114 -8.19 8.06 -8.03
C ALA A 114 -8.20 9.59 -8.13
N VAL A 115 -9.16 10.20 -7.45
CA VAL A 115 -9.22 11.65 -7.25
C VAL A 115 -9.03 11.93 -5.77
N ILE A 116 -8.00 12.68 -5.42
CA ILE A 116 -7.71 13.09 -4.05
C ILE A 116 -8.16 14.53 -3.89
N ASN A 117 -9.16 14.74 -3.06
CA ASN A 117 -9.69 16.06 -2.75
C ASN A 117 -9.12 16.51 -1.39
N LEU A 118 -8.13 17.38 -1.43
CA LEU A 118 -7.45 17.84 -0.22
C LEU A 118 -8.30 18.82 0.59
N GLU A 119 -9.21 19.54 -0.05
CA GLU A 119 -10.11 20.47 0.66
C GLU A 119 -11.04 19.71 1.59
N LYS A 120 -11.62 18.61 1.09
CA LYS A 120 -12.58 17.81 1.84
C LYS A 120 -11.93 16.62 2.56
N LEU A 121 -10.66 16.35 2.32
CA LEU A 121 -9.95 15.15 2.78
C LEU A 121 -10.72 13.89 2.42
N GLU A 122 -10.93 13.72 1.13
CA GLU A 122 -11.62 12.56 0.56
C GLU A 122 -10.86 12.01 -0.64
N ILE A 123 -11.00 10.71 -0.86
CA ILE A 123 -10.49 10.02 -2.05
C ILE A 123 -11.62 9.21 -2.67
N HIS A 124 -11.72 9.29 -3.98
CA HIS A 124 -12.70 8.50 -4.74
C HIS A 124 -12.22 8.22 -6.15
#